data_542ba15a5165a7165935672fe1d847ba
#
_entry.id   542ba15a5165a7165935672fe1d847ba
#
_cell.length_a   1.000
_cell.length_b   1.000
_cell.length_c   1.000
_cell.angle_alpha   90.00
_cell.angle_beta   90.00
_cell.angle_gamma   90.00
#
_symmetry.space_group_name_H-M   'P 1'
#
loop_
_entity.id
_entity.type
_entity.pdbx_description
1 polymer ?
#
loop_
_entity_poly.entity_id
_entity_poly.type
_entity_poly.pdbx_seq_one_letter_code
_entity_poly.pdbx_strand_id
1 'polypeptide(L)'
;MIKNLTEGKPLKLLFFFSLPMLMGNLFQQLYNMVDSIVVGNFVGADALAAVGASFPVVFLAVALASGLSMGCNVVISQLFGAGRVREMKTTISTALIGQFVLSAAITVIGEIISPGILRLLKTPDNIMADSLIYLRIYLGGAIFLFIYNTLNGIYNALGDSKTPLCFLILSTLTNIVLDLLFVIKFHMGVAGVAWATLIAQGVCAGLSLVVIMARLKNLEDEPGHEDEGKRPLFHFSAVERIARIGVPSMIQQSIVSISMLMMQGLVNSYGSVFIAGYTAATKIDSLAMMPNMNFSNAMSSYTAQNIGAGKIERVKEGYKANMFMVVVFSAIITLVIFLFGPNLLNMFMDSNANVQAINYGMDYMHVVSSFYILMGIMFSSNGLLRGAGDMKTFMFSSLGNLFSRVLLAYFLASRIGPGAIWWSIPIGWFVGSAISFTRYKTGGWAKKALVK
;
A
#
# COMPACT_ATOMS: atom_id res chain seq x y z
N MET A 1 -6.86 6.60 -19.36
CA MET A 1 -7.67 5.86 -20.38
C MET A 1 -7.82 4.42 -19.94
N ILE A 2 -9.03 3.86 -20.00
CA ILE A 2 -9.28 2.43 -19.74
C ILE A 2 -8.42 1.60 -20.69
N LYS A 3 -7.72 0.60 -20.16
CA LYS A 3 -6.78 -0.22 -20.92
C LYS A 3 -7.01 -1.70 -20.68
N ASN A 4 -7.23 -2.43 -21.76
CA ASN A 4 -7.38 -3.86 -21.70
C ASN A 4 -6.00 -4.52 -21.52
N LEU A 5 -5.77 -5.17 -20.38
CA LEU A 5 -4.52 -5.88 -20.07
C LEU A 5 -4.52 -7.31 -20.64
N THR A 6 -5.61 -7.74 -21.29
CA THR A 6 -5.72 -9.08 -21.90
C THR A 6 -5.18 -9.14 -23.32
N GLU A 7 -4.62 -8.02 -23.85
CA GLU A 7 -4.09 -7.91 -25.22
C GLU A 7 -2.74 -7.21 -25.23
N GLY A 8 -1.94 -7.44 -26.26
CA GLY A 8 -0.61 -6.85 -26.42
C GLY A 8 0.52 -7.60 -25.68
N LYS A 9 1.75 -7.11 -25.76
CA LYS A 9 2.94 -7.76 -25.16
C LYS A 9 2.95 -7.60 -23.64
N PRO A 10 2.98 -8.70 -22.84
CA PRO A 10 2.88 -8.63 -21.37
C PRO A 10 3.92 -7.74 -20.70
N LEU A 11 5.19 -7.82 -21.12
CA LEU A 11 6.28 -7.02 -20.56
C LEU A 11 6.00 -5.51 -20.70
N LYS A 12 5.61 -5.08 -21.91
CA LYS A 12 5.30 -3.68 -22.19
C LYS A 12 4.09 -3.19 -21.39
N LEU A 13 3.06 -4.04 -21.27
CA LEU A 13 1.86 -3.72 -20.50
C LEU A 13 2.16 -3.55 -19.03
N LEU A 14 2.82 -4.52 -18.41
CA LEU A 14 3.16 -4.50 -16.98
C LEU A 14 4.09 -3.33 -16.65
N PHE A 15 5.12 -3.08 -17.46
CA PHE A 15 6.05 -1.98 -17.24
C PHE A 15 5.34 -0.62 -17.29
N PHE A 16 4.61 -0.32 -18.37
CA PHE A 16 3.92 0.97 -18.49
C PHE A 16 2.70 1.12 -17.57
N PHE A 17 2.18 0.03 -17.04
CA PHE A 17 1.12 0.07 -16.03
C PHE A 17 1.67 0.28 -14.62
N SER A 18 2.81 -0.33 -14.28
CA SER A 18 3.46 -0.18 -12.97
C SER A 18 4.19 1.16 -12.79
N LEU A 19 4.68 1.77 -13.88
CA LEU A 19 5.46 3.00 -13.81
C LEU A 19 4.69 4.18 -13.18
N PRO A 20 3.43 4.50 -13.58
CA PRO A 20 2.66 5.53 -12.90
C PRO A 20 2.34 5.19 -11.44
N MET A 21 2.16 3.91 -11.10
CA MET A 21 1.99 3.50 -9.70
C MET A 21 3.25 3.76 -8.87
N LEU A 22 4.44 3.47 -9.44
CA LEU A 22 5.72 3.76 -8.79
C LEU A 22 5.89 5.27 -8.58
N MET A 23 5.63 6.07 -9.60
CA MET A 23 5.67 7.53 -9.50
C MET A 23 4.69 8.04 -8.44
N GLY A 24 3.48 7.46 -8.37
CA GLY A 24 2.50 7.79 -7.34
C GLY A 24 3.05 7.55 -5.93
N ASN A 25 3.69 6.41 -5.68
CA ASN A 25 4.29 6.13 -4.37
C ASN A 25 5.43 7.10 -4.03
N LEU A 26 6.24 7.51 -5.01
CA LEU A 26 7.27 8.54 -4.79
C LEU A 26 6.66 9.90 -4.45
N PHE A 27 5.61 10.33 -5.18
CA PHE A 27 4.89 11.56 -4.86
C PHE A 27 4.23 11.49 -3.47
N GLN A 28 3.69 10.33 -3.07
CA GLN A 28 3.14 10.14 -1.73
C GLN A 28 4.20 10.30 -0.64
N GLN A 29 5.44 9.84 -0.87
CA GLN A 29 6.53 10.03 0.08
C GLN A 29 6.98 11.50 0.15
N LEU A 30 7.04 12.18 -0.99
CA LEU A 30 7.32 13.61 -1.03
C LEU A 30 6.25 14.41 -0.28
N TYR A 31 4.97 14.08 -0.49
CA TYR A 31 3.86 14.64 0.25
C TYR A 31 4.05 14.52 1.77
N ASN A 32 4.27 13.30 2.28
CA ASN A 32 4.45 13.04 3.71
C ASN A 32 5.67 13.81 4.28
N MET A 33 6.73 13.95 3.47
CA MET A 33 7.92 14.70 3.88
C MET A 33 7.65 16.21 3.97
N VAL A 34 6.98 16.78 2.97
CA VAL A 34 6.62 18.21 2.96
C VAL A 34 5.69 18.55 4.12
N ASP A 35 4.67 17.72 4.35
CA ASP A 35 3.74 17.86 5.47
C ASP A 35 4.49 17.89 6.83
N SER A 36 5.42 16.95 7.04
CA SER A 36 6.25 16.92 8.24
C SER A 36 7.16 18.15 8.37
N ILE A 37 7.71 18.67 7.27
CA ILE A 37 8.54 19.90 7.25
C ILE A 37 7.69 21.10 7.62
N VAL A 38 6.48 21.21 7.06
CA VAL A 38 5.58 22.35 7.37
C VAL A 38 5.18 22.32 8.83
N VAL A 39 4.79 21.16 9.35
CA VAL A 39 4.43 21.02 10.78
C VAL A 39 5.63 21.35 11.67
N GLY A 40 6.80 20.76 11.42
CA GLY A 40 7.99 20.92 12.27
C GLY A 40 8.52 22.35 12.30
N ASN A 41 8.58 23.01 11.13
CA ASN A 41 9.21 24.33 11.03
C ASN A 41 8.27 25.50 11.36
N PHE A 42 6.96 25.37 11.09
CA PHE A 42 6.03 26.49 11.22
C PHE A 42 5.06 26.34 12.41
N VAL A 43 4.82 25.12 12.93
CA VAL A 43 3.98 24.91 14.09
C VAL A 43 4.82 24.58 15.33
N GLY A 44 5.85 23.75 15.16
CA GLY A 44 6.81 23.43 16.21
C GLY A 44 6.95 21.94 16.52
N ALA A 45 7.91 21.62 17.41
CA ALA A 45 8.27 20.25 17.74
C ALA A 45 7.13 19.47 18.42
N ASP A 46 6.37 20.11 19.31
CA ASP A 46 5.24 19.49 20.00
C ASP A 46 4.12 19.12 19.01
N ALA A 47 3.86 19.97 18.03
CA ALA A 47 2.91 19.70 16.95
C ALA A 47 3.32 18.49 16.09
N LEU A 48 4.61 18.43 15.74
CA LEU A 48 5.16 17.28 15.00
C LEU A 48 5.05 15.99 15.83
N ALA A 49 5.31 16.07 17.14
CA ALA A 49 5.13 14.95 18.06
C ALA A 49 3.66 14.53 18.19
N ALA A 50 2.71 15.49 18.19
CA ALA A 50 1.27 15.22 18.24
C ALA A 50 0.78 14.48 16.99
N VAL A 51 1.21 14.90 15.79
CA VAL A 51 0.94 14.18 14.53
C VAL A 51 1.54 12.78 14.59
N GLY A 52 2.80 12.66 15.04
CA GLY A 52 3.50 11.38 15.19
C GLY A 52 2.79 10.41 16.15
N ALA A 53 2.28 10.89 17.28
CA ALA A 53 1.51 10.09 18.24
C ALA A 53 0.20 9.54 17.65
N SER A 54 -0.39 10.25 16.68
CA SER A 54 -1.61 9.83 15.98
C SER A 54 -1.35 8.81 14.87
N PHE A 55 -0.09 8.69 14.40
CA PHE A 55 0.30 7.87 13.23
C PHE A 55 -0.16 6.41 13.29
N PRO A 56 -0.07 5.67 14.42
CA PRO A 56 -0.53 4.28 14.46
C PRO A 56 -2.01 4.10 14.11
N VAL A 57 -2.86 5.03 14.54
CA VAL A 57 -4.30 4.99 14.28
C VAL A 57 -4.60 5.38 12.83
N VAL A 58 -3.94 6.43 12.34
CA VAL A 58 -4.00 6.84 10.93
C VAL A 58 -3.57 5.70 10.01
N PHE A 59 -2.45 5.04 10.33
CA PHE A 59 -1.94 3.91 9.55
C PHE A 59 -2.92 2.73 9.51
N LEU A 60 -3.58 2.44 10.63
CA LEU A 60 -4.63 1.41 10.67
C LEU A 60 -5.80 1.77 9.76
N ALA A 61 -6.28 3.01 9.76
CA ALA A 61 -7.35 3.46 8.87
C ALA A 61 -6.93 3.33 7.38
N VAL A 62 -5.69 3.71 7.04
CA VAL A 62 -5.13 3.53 5.69
C VAL A 62 -5.02 2.05 5.31
N ALA A 63 -4.59 1.19 6.23
CA ALA A 63 -4.49 -0.26 6.00
C ALA A 63 -5.86 -0.89 5.70
N LEU A 64 -6.90 -0.48 6.44
CA LEU A 64 -8.28 -0.91 6.21
C LEU A 64 -8.78 -0.46 4.83
N ALA A 65 -8.63 0.82 4.49
CA ALA A 65 -9.03 1.37 3.21
C ALA A 65 -8.30 0.69 2.04
N SER A 66 -6.99 0.51 2.15
CA SER A 66 -6.16 -0.13 1.12
C SER A 66 -6.49 -1.60 0.92
N GLY A 67 -6.72 -2.36 2.02
CA GLY A 67 -7.09 -3.77 1.94
C GLY A 67 -8.40 -3.99 1.18
N LEU A 68 -9.42 -3.18 1.47
CA LEU A 68 -10.70 -3.23 0.76
C LEU A 68 -10.59 -2.77 -0.69
N SER A 69 -9.79 -1.74 -0.96
CA SER A 69 -9.46 -1.29 -2.31
C SER A 69 -8.85 -2.43 -3.15
N MET A 70 -7.98 -3.26 -2.55
CA MET A 70 -7.44 -4.46 -3.21
C MET A 70 -8.54 -5.47 -3.56
N GLY A 71 -9.53 -5.65 -2.68
CA GLY A 71 -10.71 -6.47 -2.96
C GLY A 71 -11.52 -5.97 -4.15
N CYS A 72 -11.81 -4.67 -4.17
CA CYS A 72 -12.51 -4.02 -5.28
C CYS A 72 -11.72 -4.18 -6.58
N ASN A 73 -10.40 -3.91 -6.56
CA ASN A 73 -9.54 -4.05 -7.73
C ASN A 73 -9.64 -5.45 -8.35
N VAL A 74 -9.48 -6.50 -7.58
CA VAL A 74 -9.45 -7.87 -8.10
C VAL A 74 -10.81 -8.27 -8.68
N VAL A 75 -11.92 -8.03 -7.96
CA VAL A 75 -13.27 -8.45 -8.42
C VAL A 75 -13.64 -7.67 -9.69
N ILE A 76 -13.44 -6.36 -9.71
CA ILE A 76 -13.74 -5.50 -10.86
C ILE A 76 -12.86 -5.87 -12.05
N SER A 77 -11.56 -6.16 -11.83
CA SER A 77 -10.65 -6.62 -12.88
C SER A 77 -11.11 -7.93 -13.51
N GLN A 78 -11.56 -8.91 -12.71
CA GLN A 78 -12.07 -10.18 -13.24
C GLN A 78 -13.36 -9.97 -14.05
N LEU A 79 -14.29 -9.14 -13.57
CA LEU A 79 -15.51 -8.80 -14.29
C LEU A 79 -15.22 -8.05 -15.61
N PHE A 80 -14.30 -7.09 -15.57
CA PHE A 80 -13.86 -6.35 -16.75
C PHE A 80 -13.21 -7.27 -17.78
N GLY A 81 -12.32 -8.17 -17.34
CA GLY A 81 -11.69 -9.17 -18.21
C GLY A 81 -12.69 -10.17 -18.80
N ALA A 82 -13.74 -10.52 -18.07
CA ALA A 82 -14.83 -11.38 -18.52
C ALA A 82 -15.81 -10.70 -19.50
N GLY A 83 -15.67 -9.38 -19.71
CA GLY A 83 -16.61 -8.60 -20.52
C GLY A 83 -17.96 -8.33 -19.82
N ARG A 84 -18.14 -8.70 -18.54
CA ARG A 84 -19.40 -8.56 -17.77
C ARG A 84 -19.58 -7.12 -17.26
N VAL A 85 -19.79 -6.19 -18.18
CA VAL A 85 -19.79 -4.74 -17.92
C VAL A 85 -20.93 -4.32 -16.99
N ARG A 86 -22.13 -4.86 -17.19
CA ARG A 86 -23.30 -4.56 -16.36
C ARG A 86 -23.07 -4.95 -14.89
N GLU A 87 -22.57 -6.16 -14.65
CA GLU A 87 -22.24 -6.65 -13.31
C GLU A 87 -21.06 -5.88 -12.70
N MET A 88 -20.07 -5.52 -13.52
CA MET A 88 -18.94 -4.69 -13.11
C MET A 88 -19.43 -3.32 -12.60
N LYS A 89 -20.30 -2.64 -13.34
CA LYS A 89 -20.89 -1.37 -12.92
C LYS A 89 -21.68 -1.49 -11.61
N THR A 90 -22.46 -2.59 -11.44
CA THR A 90 -23.14 -2.91 -10.18
C THR A 90 -22.15 -3.12 -9.03
N THR A 91 -21.06 -3.86 -9.29
CA THR A 91 -20.00 -4.10 -8.30
C THR A 91 -19.31 -2.80 -7.89
N ILE A 92 -19.05 -1.88 -8.83
CA ILE A 92 -18.49 -0.57 -8.55
C ILE A 92 -19.42 0.27 -7.66
N SER A 93 -20.69 0.36 -7.98
CA SER A 93 -21.66 1.11 -7.15
C SER A 93 -21.81 0.47 -5.77
N THR A 94 -21.87 -0.87 -5.69
CA THR A 94 -21.89 -1.62 -4.41
C THR A 94 -20.66 -1.34 -3.57
N ALA A 95 -19.47 -1.33 -4.19
CA ALA A 95 -18.20 -1.03 -3.51
C ALA A 95 -18.21 0.38 -2.92
N LEU A 96 -18.62 1.38 -3.70
CA LEU A 96 -18.69 2.78 -3.26
C LEU A 96 -19.68 2.98 -2.11
N ILE A 97 -20.87 2.37 -2.19
CA ILE A 97 -21.88 2.41 -1.12
C ILE A 97 -21.34 1.70 0.14
N GLY A 98 -20.74 0.52 -0.01
CA GLY A 98 -20.17 -0.24 1.11
C GLY A 98 -19.05 0.52 1.80
N GLN A 99 -18.18 1.17 1.03
CA GLN A 99 -17.08 1.99 1.58
C GLN A 99 -17.60 3.26 2.27
N PHE A 100 -18.64 3.87 1.75
CA PHE A 100 -19.30 4.99 2.40
C PHE A 100 -19.86 4.60 3.77
N VAL A 101 -20.62 3.50 3.83
CA VAL A 101 -21.19 3.00 5.09
C VAL A 101 -20.10 2.61 6.09
N LEU A 102 -19.06 1.89 5.64
CA LEU A 102 -17.96 1.49 6.51
C LEU A 102 -17.15 2.69 7.03
N SER A 103 -16.85 3.66 6.17
CA SER A 103 -16.12 4.86 6.57
C SER A 103 -16.92 5.72 7.55
N ALA A 104 -18.24 5.83 7.35
CA ALA A 104 -19.12 6.49 8.32
C ALA A 104 -19.10 5.79 9.69
N ALA A 105 -19.14 4.45 9.71
CA ALA A 105 -18.99 3.68 10.95
C ALA A 105 -17.62 3.91 11.60
N ILE A 106 -16.53 3.92 10.83
CA ILE A 106 -15.17 4.19 11.32
C ILE A 106 -15.06 5.62 11.88
N THR A 107 -15.67 6.61 11.22
CA THR A 107 -15.73 7.98 11.72
C THR A 107 -16.40 8.03 13.09
N VAL A 108 -17.62 7.47 13.22
CA VAL A 108 -18.36 7.50 14.48
C VAL A 108 -17.61 6.76 15.59
N ILE A 109 -17.13 5.55 15.31
CA ILE A 109 -16.36 4.76 16.28
C ILE A 109 -15.06 5.50 16.64
N GLY A 110 -14.35 6.02 15.65
CA GLY A 110 -13.09 6.74 15.82
C GLY A 110 -13.23 7.98 16.70
N GLU A 111 -14.27 8.78 16.51
CA GLU A 111 -14.57 9.96 17.35
C GLU A 111 -14.76 9.56 18.82
N ILE A 112 -15.48 8.46 19.08
CA ILE A 112 -15.76 8.00 20.42
C ILE A 112 -14.51 7.43 21.12
N ILE A 113 -13.72 6.62 20.40
CA ILE A 113 -12.60 5.87 21.00
C ILE A 113 -11.26 6.62 20.98
N SER A 114 -11.12 7.68 20.17
CA SER A 114 -9.86 8.45 20.02
C SER A 114 -9.20 8.84 21.35
N PRO A 115 -9.91 9.41 22.35
CA PRO A 115 -9.29 9.77 23.62
C PRO A 115 -8.74 8.54 24.37
N GLY A 116 -9.48 7.42 24.33
CA GLY A 116 -9.08 6.17 24.97
C GLY A 116 -7.85 5.55 24.30
N ILE A 117 -7.79 5.57 22.95
CA ILE A 117 -6.65 5.04 22.20
C ILE A 117 -5.39 5.85 22.50
N LEU A 118 -5.44 7.20 22.45
CA LEU A 118 -4.29 8.04 22.72
C LEU A 118 -3.75 7.84 24.16
N ARG A 119 -4.65 7.65 25.14
CA ARG A 119 -4.24 7.28 26.51
C ARG A 119 -3.60 5.90 26.58
N LEU A 120 -4.16 4.90 25.86
CA LEU A 120 -3.58 3.55 25.77
C LEU A 120 -2.18 3.58 25.14
N LEU A 121 -1.97 4.45 24.17
CA LEU A 121 -0.66 4.68 23.54
C LEU A 121 0.30 5.50 24.42
N LYS A 122 -0.14 5.89 25.64
CA LYS A 122 0.64 6.71 26.59
C LYS A 122 1.12 8.02 25.96
N THR A 123 0.25 8.67 25.19
CA THR A 123 0.52 10.00 24.63
C THR A 123 0.76 10.99 25.76
N PRO A 124 1.88 11.75 25.76
CA PRO A 124 2.18 12.75 26.79
C PRO A 124 1.11 13.84 26.89
N ASP A 125 0.86 14.34 28.13
CA ASP A 125 -0.22 15.30 28.40
C ASP A 125 -0.04 16.63 27.66
N ASN A 126 1.21 17.08 27.45
CA ASN A 126 1.53 18.32 26.73
C ASN A 126 1.11 18.31 25.25
N ILE A 127 1.04 17.13 24.60
CA ILE A 127 0.64 17.00 23.20
C ILE A 127 -0.73 16.30 23.02
N MET A 128 -1.37 15.88 24.11
CA MET A 128 -2.63 15.12 24.08
C MET A 128 -3.75 15.89 23.37
N ALA A 129 -3.88 17.18 23.64
CA ALA A 129 -4.93 18.01 23.04
C ALA A 129 -4.77 18.11 21.51
N ASP A 130 -3.56 18.41 21.05
CA ASP A 130 -3.24 18.52 19.62
C ASP A 130 -3.35 17.20 18.90
N SER A 131 -2.89 16.10 19.51
CA SER A 131 -3.05 14.74 18.97
C SER A 131 -4.53 14.38 18.81
N LEU A 132 -5.37 14.74 19.77
CA LEU A 132 -6.81 14.46 19.72
C LEU A 132 -7.49 15.29 18.63
N ILE A 133 -7.15 16.58 18.50
CA ILE A 133 -7.69 17.46 17.46
C ILE A 133 -7.30 16.89 16.07
N TYR A 134 -6.02 16.58 15.86
CA TYR A 134 -5.54 16.00 14.59
C TYR A 134 -6.28 14.71 14.24
N LEU A 135 -6.33 13.78 15.19
CA LEU A 135 -6.93 12.46 15.00
C LEU A 135 -8.43 12.54 14.70
N ARG A 136 -9.16 13.40 15.38
CA ARG A 136 -10.59 13.61 15.14
C ARG A 136 -10.86 14.19 13.76
N ILE A 137 -10.14 15.23 13.35
CA ILE A 137 -10.29 15.80 12.02
C ILE A 137 -9.96 14.75 10.97
N TYR A 138 -8.88 13.98 11.14
CA TYR A 138 -8.48 12.95 10.20
C TYR A 138 -9.52 11.82 10.09
N LEU A 139 -10.02 11.30 11.22
CA LEU A 139 -11.06 10.27 11.24
C LEU A 139 -12.43 10.80 10.79
N GLY A 140 -12.74 12.07 11.07
CA GLY A 140 -13.90 12.77 10.51
C GLY A 140 -13.87 12.80 8.96
N GLY A 141 -12.66 12.86 8.39
CA GLY A 141 -12.42 12.75 6.94
C GLY A 141 -12.25 11.34 6.39
N ALA A 142 -12.40 10.29 7.20
CA ALA A 142 -12.18 8.91 6.75
C ALA A 142 -12.99 8.52 5.51
N ILE A 143 -14.16 9.12 5.31
CA ILE A 143 -14.98 8.93 4.11
C ILE A 143 -14.21 9.26 2.83
N PHE A 144 -13.48 10.36 2.80
CA PHE A 144 -12.70 10.76 1.62
C PHE A 144 -11.52 9.82 1.40
N LEU A 145 -10.85 9.39 2.48
CA LEU A 145 -9.76 8.40 2.44
C LEU A 145 -10.25 7.07 1.83
N PHE A 146 -11.38 6.55 2.30
CA PHE A 146 -11.92 5.27 1.85
C PHE A 146 -12.41 5.34 0.40
N ILE A 147 -13.16 6.38 0.04
CA ILE A 147 -13.64 6.59 -1.34
C ILE A 147 -12.47 6.77 -2.29
N TYR A 148 -11.47 7.59 -1.94
CA TYR A 148 -10.29 7.82 -2.78
C TYR A 148 -9.50 6.52 -3.02
N ASN A 149 -9.24 5.72 -1.97
CA ASN A 149 -8.57 4.42 -2.13
C ASN A 149 -9.38 3.45 -2.99
N THR A 150 -10.70 3.40 -2.82
CA THR A 150 -11.59 2.56 -3.63
C THR A 150 -11.56 2.97 -5.09
N LEU A 151 -11.62 4.26 -5.39
CA LEU A 151 -11.51 4.79 -6.74
C LEU A 151 -10.16 4.44 -7.37
N ASN A 152 -9.06 4.53 -6.63
CA ASN A 152 -7.75 4.07 -7.10
C ASN A 152 -7.76 2.58 -7.46
N GLY A 153 -8.39 1.74 -6.64
CA GLY A 153 -8.60 0.32 -6.93
C GLY A 153 -9.41 0.10 -8.20
N ILE A 154 -10.48 0.87 -8.41
CA ILE A 154 -11.34 0.81 -9.60
C ILE A 154 -10.56 1.21 -10.86
N TYR A 155 -9.81 2.33 -10.84
CA TYR A 155 -8.98 2.74 -11.99
C TYR A 155 -7.95 1.68 -12.33
N ASN A 156 -7.26 1.13 -11.33
CA ASN A 156 -6.29 0.07 -11.52
C ASN A 156 -6.94 -1.21 -12.08
N ALA A 157 -8.17 -1.52 -11.66
CA ALA A 157 -8.95 -2.65 -12.20
C ALA A 157 -9.25 -2.48 -13.70
N LEU A 158 -9.50 -1.25 -14.14
CA LEU A 158 -9.74 -0.89 -15.54
C LEU A 158 -8.44 -0.66 -16.34
N GLY A 159 -7.28 -0.99 -15.77
CA GLY A 159 -5.98 -0.84 -16.43
C GLY A 159 -5.48 0.60 -16.55
N ASP A 160 -6.06 1.54 -15.80
CA ASP A 160 -5.68 2.96 -15.81
C ASP A 160 -4.92 3.33 -14.53
N SER A 161 -3.60 3.27 -14.55
CA SER A 161 -2.74 3.73 -13.47
C SER A 161 -2.34 5.22 -13.57
N LYS A 162 -2.61 5.87 -14.72
CA LYS A 162 -2.24 7.28 -14.93
C LYS A 162 -3.20 8.24 -14.25
N THR A 163 -4.49 7.97 -14.31
CA THR A 163 -5.50 8.84 -13.71
C THR A 163 -5.35 8.96 -12.19
N PRO A 164 -5.15 7.86 -11.42
CA PRO A 164 -4.81 7.95 -10.00
C PRO A 164 -3.57 8.81 -9.72
N LEU A 165 -2.52 8.68 -10.53
CA LEU A 165 -1.31 9.51 -10.39
C LEU A 165 -1.61 11.00 -10.58
N CYS A 166 -2.41 11.37 -11.60
CA CYS A 166 -2.79 12.76 -11.81
C CYS A 166 -3.58 13.34 -10.62
N PHE A 167 -4.53 12.57 -10.06
CA PHE A 167 -5.25 13.00 -8.87
C PHE A 167 -4.38 13.07 -7.62
N LEU A 168 -3.39 12.18 -7.48
CA LEU A 168 -2.44 12.25 -6.38
C LEU A 168 -1.57 13.50 -6.46
N ILE A 169 -1.05 13.84 -7.65
CA ILE A 169 -0.28 15.07 -7.86
C ILE A 169 -1.14 16.29 -7.53
N LEU A 170 -2.39 16.34 -8.02
CA LEU A 170 -3.32 17.40 -7.70
C LEU A 170 -3.60 17.51 -6.20
N SER A 171 -3.82 16.37 -5.52
CA SER A 171 -4.02 16.31 -4.07
C SER A 171 -2.80 16.85 -3.32
N THR A 172 -1.61 16.42 -3.72
CA THR A 172 -0.36 16.87 -3.11
C THR A 172 -0.16 18.37 -3.24
N LEU A 173 -0.34 18.93 -4.43
CA LEU A 173 -0.21 20.37 -4.65
C LEU A 173 -1.27 21.16 -3.88
N THR A 174 -2.53 20.71 -3.89
CA THR A 174 -3.62 21.34 -3.13
C THR A 174 -3.32 21.31 -1.62
N ASN A 175 -2.87 20.17 -1.09
CA ASN A 175 -2.53 20.05 0.31
C ASN A 175 -1.39 20.99 0.70
N ILE A 176 -0.27 21.02 -0.06
CA ILE A 176 0.87 21.92 0.23
C ILE A 176 0.41 23.38 0.30
N VAL A 177 -0.40 23.81 -0.67
CA VAL A 177 -0.93 25.19 -0.68
C VAL A 177 -1.81 25.45 0.53
N LEU A 178 -2.69 24.53 0.88
CA LEU A 178 -3.58 24.66 2.04
C LEU A 178 -2.83 24.58 3.36
N ASP A 179 -1.81 23.73 3.49
CA ASP A 179 -0.95 23.65 4.68
C ASP A 179 -0.29 25.02 4.95
N LEU A 180 0.36 25.59 3.93
CA LEU A 180 0.99 26.90 4.06
C LEU A 180 -0.04 27.99 4.39
N LEU A 181 -1.21 27.94 3.79
CA LEU A 181 -2.28 28.91 4.03
C LEU A 181 -2.83 28.80 5.46
N PHE A 182 -3.17 27.60 5.91
CA PHE A 182 -3.80 27.37 7.21
C PHE A 182 -2.82 27.50 8.35
N VAL A 183 -1.59 27.05 8.17
CA VAL A 183 -0.54 27.11 9.20
C VAL A 183 0.07 28.52 9.29
N ILE A 184 0.50 29.12 8.17
CA ILE A 184 1.24 30.37 8.18
C ILE A 184 0.32 31.57 8.25
N LYS A 185 -0.77 31.61 7.44
CA LYS A 185 -1.62 32.80 7.36
C LYS A 185 -2.76 32.78 8.40
N PHE A 186 -3.37 31.62 8.64
CA PHE A 186 -4.50 31.51 9.58
C PHE A 186 -4.09 31.02 10.96
N HIS A 187 -2.83 30.65 11.17
CA HIS A 187 -2.28 30.21 12.46
C HIS A 187 -3.09 29.08 13.13
N MET A 188 -3.62 28.15 12.32
CA MET A 188 -4.48 27.06 12.81
C MET A 188 -3.70 25.92 13.48
N GLY A 189 -2.37 25.97 13.48
CA GLY A 189 -1.54 24.93 14.11
C GLY A 189 -1.77 23.53 13.52
N VAL A 190 -1.83 22.52 14.37
CA VAL A 190 -2.04 21.11 13.98
C VAL A 190 -3.39 20.89 13.29
N ALA A 191 -4.44 21.61 13.71
CA ALA A 191 -5.75 21.53 13.09
C ALA A 191 -5.71 21.97 11.62
N GLY A 192 -4.89 22.99 11.29
CA GLY A 192 -4.72 23.46 9.92
C GLY A 192 -4.21 22.38 8.98
N VAL A 193 -3.19 21.64 9.39
CA VAL A 193 -2.61 20.53 8.63
C VAL A 193 -3.64 19.40 8.43
N ALA A 194 -4.35 19.04 9.49
CA ALA A 194 -5.40 18.02 9.39
C ALA A 194 -6.52 18.42 8.40
N TRP A 195 -6.98 19.67 8.45
CA TRP A 195 -7.97 20.20 7.52
C TRP A 195 -7.46 20.29 6.09
N ALA A 196 -6.21 20.71 5.88
CA ALA A 196 -5.59 20.76 4.55
C ALA A 196 -5.56 19.37 3.89
N THR A 197 -5.13 18.35 4.65
CA THR A 197 -5.15 16.95 4.21
C THR A 197 -6.57 16.48 3.86
N LEU A 198 -7.54 16.74 4.73
CA LEU A 198 -8.94 16.35 4.53
C LEU A 198 -9.55 17.00 3.27
N ILE A 199 -9.36 18.30 3.11
CA ILE A 199 -9.89 19.04 1.95
C ILE A 199 -9.23 18.56 0.66
N ALA A 200 -7.90 18.42 0.63
CA ALA A 200 -7.19 17.95 -0.55
C ALA A 200 -7.64 16.54 -0.97
N GLN A 201 -7.81 15.62 -0.03
CA GLN A 201 -8.34 14.28 -0.30
C GLN A 201 -9.82 14.34 -0.74
N GLY A 202 -10.63 15.17 -0.12
CA GLY A 202 -12.05 15.32 -0.45
C GLY A 202 -12.27 15.84 -1.87
N VAL A 203 -11.52 16.89 -2.25
CA VAL A 203 -11.59 17.46 -3.62
C VAL A 203 -11.16 16.39 -4.64
N CYS A 204 -10.08 15.68 -4.39
CA CYS A 204 -9.59 14.67 -5.31
C CYS A 204 -10.50 13.43 -5.37
N ALA A 205 -11.10 13.02 -4.25
CA ALA A 205 -12.10 11.95 -4.24
C ALA A 205 -13.33 12.34 -5.07
N GLY A 206 -13.84 13.59 -4.89
CA GLY A 206 -14.97 14.10 -5.65
C GLY A 206 -14.70 14.18 -7.15
N LEU A 207 -13.57 14.77 -7.55
CA LEU A 207 -13.17 14.86 -8.96
C LEU A 207 -12.95 13.48 -9.57
N SER A 208 -12.29 12.59 -8.83
CA SER A 208 -12.04 11.19 -9.25
C SER A 208 -13.36 10.44 -9.47
N LEU A 209 -14.35 10.65 -8.58
CA LEU A 209 -15.68 10.05 -8.70
C LEU A 209 -16.40 10.56 -9.96
N VAL A 210 -16.40 11.86 -10.22
CA VAL A 210 -17.03 12.45 -11.41
C VAL A 210 -16.41 11.87 -12.69
N VAL A 211 -15.10 11.80 -12.76
CA VAL A 211 -14.39 11.25 -13.93
C VAL A 211 -14.70 9.77 -14.16
N ILE A 212 -14.71 8.95 -13.10
CA ILE A 212 -15.01 7.51 -13.26
C ILE A 212 -16.47 7.31 -13.68
N MET A 213 -17.42 8.06 -13.10
CA MET A 213 -18.83 7.96 -13.47
C MET A 213 -19.07 8.34 -14.94
N ALA A 214 -18.41 9.40 -15.42
CA ALA A 214 -18.47 9.79 -16.84
C ALA A 214 -17.90 8.68 -17.75
N ARG A 215 -16.82 8.03 -17.36
CA ARG A 215 -16.23 6.94 -18.15
C ARG A 215 -17.08 5.68 -18.16
N LEU A 216 -17.68 5.32 -17.02
CA LEU A 216 -18.56 4.16 -16.92
C LEU A 216 -19.85 4.34 -17.73
N LYS A 217 -20.33 5.56 -17.88
CA LYS A 217 -21.48 5.86 -18.74
C LYS A 217 -21.20 5.54 -20.22
N ASN A 218 -19.96 5.72 -20.67
CA ASN A 218 -19.55 5.48 -22.05
C ASN A 218 -19.17 4.02 -22.35
N LEU A 219 -19.17 3.13 -21.34
CA LEU A 219 -19.00 1.70 -21.55
C LEU A 219 -20.38 1.09 -21.84
N GLU A 220 -20.50 0.44 -23.00
CA GLU A 220 -21.71 -0.30 -23.37
C GLU A 220 -21.85 -1.56 -22.53
N ASP A 221 -23.07 -1.92 -22.14
CA ASP A 221 -23.38 -3.17 -21.48
C ASP A 221 -23.35 -4.31 -22.51
N GLU A 222 -23.27 -5.57 -22.06
CA GLU A 222 -23.23 -6.73 -22.94
C GLU A 222 -24.54 -6.85 -23.77
N PRO A 223 -24.45 -7.29 -25.06
CA PRO A 223 -25.65 -7.55 -25.86
C PRO A 223 -26.58 -8.60 -25.19
N GLY A 224 -27.88 -8.37 -25.25
CA GLY A 224 -28.91 -9.28 -24.71
C GLY A 224 -29.47 -8.91 -23.34
N HIS A 225 -29.02 -7.82 -22.72
CA HIS A 225 -29.58 -7.27 -21.47
C HIS A 225 -30.43 -6.01 -21.69
N GLU A 226 -30.77 -5.70 -22.93
CA GLU A 226 -31.55 -4.50 -23.30
C GLU A 226 -32.96 -4.48 -22.68
N ASP A 227 -33.54 -5.66 -22.42
CA ASP A 227 -34.87 -5.83 -21.81
C ASP A 227 -34.85 -6.00 -20.28
N GLU A 228 -33.68 -6.16 -19.67
CA GLU A 228 -33.54 -6.26 -18.23
C GLU A 228 -33.56 -4.87 -17.58
N GLY A 229 -34.64 -4.34 -17.18
CA GLY A 229 -34.86 -3.07 -16.46
C GLY A 229 -33.65 -2.33 -15.88
N LYS A 230 -33.81 -1.34 -15.03
CA LYS A 230 -32.72 -0.56 -14.44
C LYS A 230 -31.75 -1.44 -13.66
N ARG A 231 -30.45 -1.31 -13.92
CA ARG A 231 -29.36 -1.98 -13.20
C ARG A 231 -29.48 -1.74 -11.70
N PRO A 232 -29.37 -2.79 -10.84
CA PRO A 232 -29.35 -2.61 -9.38
C PRO A 232 -28.09 -1.83 -8.96
N LEU A 233 -28.25 -0.85 -8.07
CA LEU A 233 -27.13 -0.07 -7.55
C LEU A 233 -26.33 -0.82 -6.48
N PHE A 234 -26.95 -1.80 -5.81
CA PHE A 234 -26.34 -2.58 -4.74
C PHE A 234 -26.70 -4.07 -4.90
N HIS A 235 -25.69 -4.94 -4.69
CA HIS A 235 -25.88 -6.37 -4.73
C HIS A 235 -25.00 -7.04 -3.66
N PHE A 236 -25.60 -7.82 -2.77
CA PHE A 236 -24.91 -8.41 -1.63
C PHE A 236 -23.82 -9.41 -2.04
N SER A 237 -24.00 -10.15 -3.14
CA SER A 237 -22.95 -11.06 -3.64
C SER A 237 -21.67 -10.33 -4.08
N ALA A 238 -21.77 -9.07 -4.52
CA ALA A 238 -20.61 -8.25 -4.82
C ALA A 238 -19.84 -7.88 -3.53
N VAL A 239 -20.56 -7.57 -2.44
CA VAL A 239 -19.96 -7.35 -1.11
C VAL A 239 -19.18 -8.58 -0.66
N GLU A 240 -19.81 -9.77 -0.77
CA GLU A 240 -19.16 -11.04 -0.37
C GLU A 240 -17.88 -11.29 -1.18
N ARG A 241 -17.92 -11.10 -2.50
CA ARG A 241 -16.74 -11.29 -3.36
C ARG A 241 -15.63 -10.30 -3.03
N ILE A 242 -15.96 -9.03 -2.81
CA ILE A 242 -14.99 -8.00 -2.39
C ILE A 242 -14.42 -8.33 -1.02
N ALA A 243 -15.26 -8.71 -0.05
CA ALA A 243 -14.83 -9.05 1.30
C ALA A 243 -13.92 -10.29 1.32
N ARG A 244 -14.14 -11.28 0.45
CA ARG A 244 -13.31 -12.49 0.34
C ARG A 244 -11.85 -12.19 0.00
N ILE A 245 -11.58 -11.09 -0.69
CA ILE A 245 -10.22 -10.60 -0.98
C ILE A 245 -9.82 -9.49 0.00
N GLY A 246 -10.72 -8.54 0.25
CA GLY A 246 -10.44 -7.34 1.03
C GLY A 246 -10.13 -7.65 2.49
N VAL A 247 -10.94 -8.47 3.15
CA VAL A 247 -10.74 -8.78 4.58
C VAL A 247 -9.39 -9.48 4.84
N PRO A 248 -9.00 -10.54 4.11
CA PRO A 248 -7.66 -11.10 4.27
C PRO A 248 -6.54 -10.08 3.97
N SER A 249 -6.73 -9.20 2.98
CA SER A 249 -5.74 -8.17 2.67
C SER A 249 -5.62 -7.12 3.79
N MET A 250 -6.73 -6.73 4.42
CA MET A 250 -6.74 -5.85 5.61
C MET A 250 -5.98 -6.49 6.78
N ILE A 251 -6.29 -7.76 7.08
CA ILE A 251 -5.62 -8.52 8.14
C ILE A 251 -4.13 -8.61 7.87
N GLN A 252 -3.73 -8.92 6.64
CA GLN A 252 -2.33 -9.00 6.25
C GLN A 252 -1.60 -7.65 6.46
N GLN A 253 -2.21 -6.52 6.06
CA GLN A 253 -1.62 -5.19 6.27
C GLN A 253 -1.48 -4.85 7.76
N SER A 254 -2.48 -5.21 8.57
CA SER A 254 -2.42 -5.00 10.04
C SER A 254 -1.30 -5.83 10.68
N ILE A 255 -1.12 -7.09 10.26
CA ILE A 255 -0.05 -7.96 10.77
C ILE A 255 1.34 -7.45 10.35
N VAL A 256 1.48 -6.90 9.14
CA VAL A 256 2.73 -6.24 8.70
C VAL A 256 3.10 -5.12 9.66
N SER A 257 2.12 -4.28 10.03
CA SER A 257 2.34 -3.17 10.97
C SER A 257 2.77 -3.65 12.36
N ILE A 258 2.10 -4.67 12.89
CA ILE A 258 2.46 -5.27 14.18
C ILE A 258 3.88 -5.84 14.12
N SER A 259 4.24 -6.53 13.03
CA SER A 259 5.57 -7.08 12.84
C SER A 259 6.64 -5.99 12.80
N MET A 260 6.35 -4.85 12.17
CA MET A 260 7.25 -3.68 12.17
C MET A 260 7.46 -3.13 13.59
N LEU A 261 6.39 -2.99 14.37
CA LEU A 261 6.48 -2.54 15.77
C LEU A 261 7.29 -3.51 16.63
N MET A 262 7.09 -4.81 16.48
CA MET A 262 7.87 -5.82 17.21
C MET A 262 9.36 -5.74 16.83
N MET A 263 9.68 -5.63 15.55
CA MET A 263 11.07 -5.48 15.09
C MET A 263 11.70 -4.19 15.62
N GLN A 264 10.96 -3.07 15.65
CA GLN A 264 11.44 -1.82 16.22
C GLN A 264 11.74 -1.95 17.72
N GLY A 265 10.89 -2.67 18.46
CA GLY A 265 11.14 -2.97 19.88
C GLY A 265 12.46 -3.71 20.09
N LEU A 266 12.77 -4.71 19.24
CA LEU A 266 14.03 -5.43 19.29
C LEU A 266 15.22 -4.52 18.91
N VAL A 267 15.07 -3.70 17.86
CA VAL A 267 16.10 -2.74 17.44
C VAL A 267 16.43 -1.76 18.57
N ASN A 268 15.40 -1.26 19.27
CA ASN A 268 15.59 -0.30 20.36
C ASN A 268 16.41 -0.86 21.54
N SER A 269 16.43 -2.18 21.72
CA SER A 269 17.22 -2.81 22.78
C SER A 269 18.74 -2.77 22.58
N TYR A 270 19.20 -2.42 21.35
CA TYR A 270 20.63 -2.36 21.00
C TYR A 270 21.26 -0.97 21.13
N GLY A 271 20.51 0.03 21.58
CA GLY A 271 21.00 1.38 21.85
C GLY A 271 21.01 2.32 20.64
N SER A 272 21.30 3.60 20.91
CA SER A 272 21.09 4.71 19.97
C SER A 272 21.94 4.63 18.70
N VAL A 273 23.19 4.18 18.80
CA VAL A 273 24.11 4.05 17.64
C VAL A 273 23.57 3.02 16.65
N PHE A 274 23.09 1.88 17.16
CA PHE A 274 22.46 0.85 16.34
C PHE A 274 21.16 1.34 15.70
N ILE A 275 20.29 2.01 16.48
CA ILE A 275 19.03 2.59 15.99
C ILE A 275 19.30 3.57 14.84
N ALA A 276 20.32 4.44 14.96
CA ALA A 276 20.66 5.41 13.93
C ALA A 276 21.02 4.72 12.60
N GLY A 277 21.92 3.73 12.63
CA GLY A 277 22.32 2.97 11.43
C GLY A 277 21.15 2.19 10.82
N TYR A 278 20.36 1.51 11.64
CA TYR A 278 19.17 0.78 11.20
C TYR A 278 18.13 1.71 10.56
N THR A 279 17.84 2.84 11.19
CA THR A 279 16.83 3.80 10.70
C THR A 279 17.23 4.39 9.36
N ALA A 280 18.49 4.79 9.18
CA ALA A 280 18.99 5.28 7.89
C ALA A 280 18.91 4.20 6.80
N ALA A 281 19.35 2.97 7.11
CA ALA A 281 19.30 1.85 6.18
C ALA A 281 17.86 1.46 5.79
N THR A 282 16.92 1.44 6.73
CA THR A 282 15.51 1.10 6.43
C THR A 282 14.80 2.18 5.62
N LYS A 283 15.19 3.45 5.70
CA LYS A 283 14.68 4.50 4.79
C LYS A 283 15.10 4.22 3.35
N ILE A 284 16.35 3.85 3.12
CA ILE A 284 16.86 3.47 1.79
C ILE A 284 16.16 2.20 1.31
N ASP A 285 16.04 1.18 2.16
CA ASP A 285 15.36 -0.08 1.88
C ASP A 285 13.89 0.14 1.47
N SER A 286 13.17 1.03 2.13
CA SER A 286 11.79 1.35 1.78
C SER A 286 11.65 1.90 0.36
N LEU A 287 12.58 2.72 -0.10
CA LEU A 287 12.62 3.21 -1.48
C LEU A 287 13.01 2.08 -2.46
N ALA A 288 13.96 1.24 -2.09
CA ALA A 288 14.40 0.08 -2.88
C ALA A 288 13.31 -0.98 -3.08
N MET A 289 12.40 -1.14 -2.12
CA MET A 289 11.28 -2.08 -2.18
C MET A 289 10.12 -1.62 -3.08
N MET A 290 9.96 -0.30 -3.30
CA MET A 290 8.81 0.26 -4.03
C MET A 290 8.60 -0.31 -5.43
N PRO A 291 9.61 -0.50 -6.29
CA PRO A 291 9.42 -1.09 -7.62
C PRO A 291 8.80 -2.48 -7.54
N ASN A 292 9.32 -3.35 -6.67
CA ASN A 292 8.83 -4.72 -6.51
C ASN A 292 7.38 -4.77 -5.98
N MET A 293 7.01 -3.87 -5.07
CA MET A 293 5.62 -3.73 -4.59
C MET A 293 4.69 -3.32 -5.73
N ASN A 294 5.10 -2.37 -6.57
CA ASN A 294 4.28 -1.90 -7.69
C ASN A 294 4.18 -2.94 -8.81
N PHE A 295 5.24 -3.71 -9.08
CA PHE A 295 5.19 -4.87 -9.97
C PHE A 295 4.21 -5.94 -9.48
N SER A 296 4.16 -6.18 -8.15
CA SER A 296 3.17 -7.07 -7.54
C SER A 296 1.73 -6.56 -7.73
N ASN A 297 1.49 -5.27 -7.54
CA ASN A 297 0.17 -4.67 -7.72
C ASN A 297 -0.26 -4.72 -9.20
N ALA A 298 0.64 -4.41 -10.12
CA ALA A 298 0.40 -4.53 -11.56
C ALA A 298 0.11 -5.98 -11.96
N MET A 299 0.87 -6.93 -11.43
CA MET A 299 0.66 -8.37 -11.66
C MET A 299 -0.70 -8.83 -11.14
N SER A 300 -1.18 -8.28 -10.02
CA SER A 300 -2.50 -8.61 -9.47
C SER A 300 -3.63 -8.20 -10.43
N SER A 301 -3.64 -6.96 -10.90
CA SER A 301 -4.64 -6.47 -11.86
C SER A 301 -4.54 -7.20 -13.21
N TYR A 302 -3.32 -7.42 -13.70
CA TYR A 302 -3.08 -8.18 -14.93
C TYR A 302 -3.59 -9.61 -14.83
N THR A 303 -3.28 -10.31 -13.74
CA THR A 303 -3.76 -11.67 -13.48
C THR A 303 -5.28 -11.72 -13.41
N ALA A 304 -5.88 -10.79 -12.66
CA ALA A 304 -7.33 -10.75 -12.48
C ALA A 304 -8.07 -10.54 -13.81
N GLN A 305 -7.65 -9.60 -14.65
CA GLN A 305 -8.26 -9.39 -15.97
C GLN A 305 -8.10 -10.62 -16.88
N ASN A 306 -6.90 -11.22 -16.92
CA ASN A 306 -6.65 -12.38 -17.79
C ASN A 306 -7.36 -13.65 -17.31
N ILE A 307 -7.54 -13.84 -16.00
CA ILE A 307 -8.36 -14.92 -15.44
C ILE A 307 -9.85 -14.70 -15.79
N GLY A 308 -10.36 -13.48 -15.63
CA GLY A 308 -11.72 -13.15 -16.05
C GLY A 308 -11.96 -13.43 -17.53
N ALA A 309 -11.00 -13.13 -18.38
CA ALA A 309 -11.03 -13.44 -19.81
C ALA A 309 -10.77 -14.92 -20.16
N GLY A 310 -10.54 -15.81 -19.19
CA GLY A 310 -10.20 -17.22 -19.44
C GLY A 310 -8.79 -17.46 -20.02
N LYS A 311 -7.92 -16.43 -20.09
CA LYS A 311 -6.60 -16.45 -20.74
C LYS A 311 -5.49 -16.91 -19.78
N ILE A 312 -5.56 -18.16 -19.27
CA ILE A 312 -4.64 -18.69 -18.24
C ILE A 312 -3.17 -18.70 -18.70
N GLU A 313 -2.91 -19.11 -19.97
CA GLU A 313 -1.52 -19.13 -20.51
C GLU A 313 -0.92 -17.73 -20.52
N ARG A 314 -1.74 -16.74 -20.81
CA ARG A 314 -1.29 -15.34 -20.80
C ARG A 314 -0.92 -14.84 -19.38
N VAL A 315 -1.55 -15.37 -18.33
CA VAL A 315 -1.14 -15.12 -16.93
C VAL A 315 0.29 -15.64 -16.71
N LYS A 316 0.61 -16.85 -17.24
CA LYS A 316 1.97 -17.42 -17.12
C LYS A 316 3.01 -16.59 -17.87
N GLU A 317 2.67 -16.10 -19.08
CA GLU A 317 3.54 -15.18 -19.84
C GLU A 317 3.78 -13.87 -19.09
N GLY A 318 2.72 -13.28 -18.54
CA GLY A 318 2.80 -12.08 -17.72
C GLY A 318 3.64 -12.28 -16.46
N TYR A 319 3.50 -13.44 -15.81
CA TYR A 319 4.35 -13.77 -14.66
C TYR A 319 5.82 -13.86 -15.02
N LYS A 320 6.18 -14.51 -16.15
CA LYS A 320 7.57 -14.55 -16.65
C LYS A 320 8.10 -13.14 -16.94
N ALA A 321 7.29 -12.31 -17.60
CA ALA A 321 7.65 -10.91 -17.89
C ALA A 321 7.85 -10.10 -16.61
N ASN A 322 6.98 -10.28 -15.61
CA ASN A 322 7.08 -9.62 -14.30
C ASN A 322 8.34 -10.08 -13.55
N MET A 323 8.65 -11.37 -13.58
CA MET A 323 9.88 -11.91 -12.99
C MET A 323 11.14 -11.34 -13.63
N PHE A 324 11.14 -11.17 -14.95
CA PHE A 324 12.24 -10.50 -15.64
C PHE A 324 12.45 -9.06 -15.13
N MET A 325 11.36 -8.27 -15.02
CA MET A 325 11.44 -6.91 -14.45
C MET A 325 11.99 -6.93 -13.02
N VAL A 326 11.47 -7.83 -12.18
CA VAL A 326 11.92 -7.99 -10.78
C VAL A 326 13.42 -8.28 -10.70
N VAL A 327 13.92 -9.24 -11.50
CA VAL A 327 15.36 -9.59 -11.49
C VAL A 327 16.20 -8.41 -11.93
N VAL A 328 15.84 -7.74 -13.02
CA VAL A 328 16.59 -6.59 -13.55
C VAL A 328 16.62 -5.46 -12.54
N PHE A 329 15.46 -5.06 -12.00
CA PHE A 329 15.40 -3.96 -11.03
C PHE A 329 16.08 -4.30 -9.70
N SER A 330 15.90 -5.51 -9.18
CA SER A 330 16.58 -5.95 -7.97
C SER A 330 18.10 -5.96 -8.15
N ALA A 331 18.60 -6.44 -9.29
CA ALA A 331 20.03 -6.43 -9.59
C ALA A 331 20.60 -5.01 -9.69
N ILE A 332 19.89 -4.10 -10.37
CA ILE A 332 20.30 -2.68 -10.48
C ILE A 332 20.35 -2.04 -9.08
N ILE A 333 19.30 -2.20 -8.28
CA ILE A 333 19.22 -1.59 -6.95
C ILE A 333 20.31 -2.17 -6.04
N THR A 334 20.54 -3.50 -6.07
CA THR A 334 21.62 -4.14 -5.33
C THR A 334 22.98 -3.57 -5.73
N LEU A 335 23.23 -3.45 -7.03
CA LEU A 335 24.48 -2.86 -7.53
C LEU A 335 24.67 -1.41 -7.06
N VAL A 336 23.63 -0.60 -7.11
CA VAL A 336 23.65 0.80 -6.61
C VAL A 336 23.98 0.84 -5.12
N ILE A 337 23.39 -0.05 -4.33
CA ILE A 337 23.66 -0.13 -2.89
C ILE A 337 25.10 -0.54 -2.62
N PHE A 338 25.64 -1.53 -3.34
CA PHE A 338 27.02 -1.97 -3.18
C PHE A 338 28.04 -0.91 -3.60
N LEU A 339 27.75 -0.13 -4.64
CA LEU A 339 28.68 0.92 -5.14
C LEU A 339 28.59 2.22 -4.35
N PHE A 340 27.39 2.61 -3.92
CA PHE A 340 27.12 3.93 -3.35
C PHE A 340 26.55 3.89 -1.92
N GLY A 341 26.53 2.72 -1.28
CA GLY A 341 25.92 2.52 0.05
C GLY A 341 26.33 3.54 1.11
N PRO A 342 27.65 3.79 1.33
CA PRO A 342 28.08 4.80 2.29
C PRO A 342 27.55 6.21 1.98
N ASN A 343 27.54 6.59 0.70
CA ASN A 343 27.02 7.88 0.25
C ASN A 343 25.51 7.99 0.49
N LEU A 344 24.78 6.91 0.22
CA LEU A 344 23.34 6.87 0.47
C LEU A 344 23.01 6.97 1.95
N LEU A 345 23.76 6.30 2.83
CA LEU A 345 23.58 6.41 4.29
C LEU A 345 23.88 7.83 4.79
N ASN A 346 24.95 8.45 4.29
CA ASN A 346 25.33 9.81 4.66
C ASN A 346 24.27 10.86 4.27
N MET A 347 23.36 10.58 3.31
CA MET A 347 22.22 11.46 3.02
C MET A 347 21.18 11.50 4.15
N PHE A 348 21.16 10.49 5.00
CA PHE A 348 20.18 10.32 6.10
C PHE A 348 20.82 10.41 7.50
N MET A 349 22.13 10.61 7.58
CA MET A 349 22.88 10.71 8.83
C MET A 349 23.64 12.03 8.87
N ASP A 350 23.86 12.58 10.06
CA ASP A 350 24.66 13.78 10.23
C ASP A 350 26.12 13.55 9.78
N SER A 351 26.77 14.61 9.28
CA SER A 351 28.16 14.58 8.81
C SER A 351 29.18 14.11 9.88
N ASN A 352 28.80 14.19 11.16
CA ASN A 352 29.56 13.70 12.32
C ASN A 352 29.03 12.35 12.85
N ALA A 353 28.30 11.59 12.02
CA ALA A 353 27.73 10.32 12.45
C ALA A 353 28.83 9.35 12.91
N ASN A 354 28.54 8.62 13.98
CA ASN A 354 29.42 7.59 14.49
C ASN A 354 29.71 6.53 13.41
N VAL A 355 30.99 6.27 13.11
CA VAL A 355 31.43 5.28 12.13
C VAL A 355 30.78 3.90 12.37
N GLN A 356 30.55 3.55 13.62
CA GLN A 356 29.87 2.29 13.97
C GLN A 356 28.39 2.27 13.53
N ALA A 357 27.68 3.41 13.56
CA ALA A 357 26.33 3.49 13.03
C ALA A 357 26.30 3.28 11.51
N ILE A 358 27.26 3.86 10.79
CA ILE A 358 27.41 3.65 9.34
C ILE A 358 27.67 2.16 9.06
N ASN A 359 28.56 1.51 9.83
CA ASN A 359 28.85 0.09 9.67
C ASN A 359 27.60 -0.78 9.89
N TYR A 360 26.80 -0.53 10.92
CA TYR A 360 25.52 -1.24 11.13
C TYR A 360 24.55 -1.04 9.97
N GLY A 361 24.45 0.19 9.45
CA GLY A 361 23.63 0.47 8.27
C GLY A 361 24.11 -0.26 7.02
N MET A 362 25.43 -0.29 6.78
CA MET A 362 26.05 -1.03 5.67
C MET A 362 25.87 -2.53 5.77
N ASP A 363 26.06 -3.12 6.96
CA ASP A 363 25.83 -4.54 7.20
C ASP A 363 24.40 -4.94 6.88
N TYR A 364 23.41 -4.13 7.35
CA TYR A 364 22.01 -4.29 6.98
C TYR A 364 21.82 -4.27 5.47
N MET A 365 22.29 -3.20 4.82
CA MET A 365 22.07 -2.98 3.38
C MET A 365 22.72 -4.10 2.54
N HIS A 366 23.94 -4.53 2.86
CA HIS A 366 24.61 -5.60 2.14
C HIS A 366 23.86 -6.93 2.25
N VAL A 367 23.45 -7.32 3.47
CA VAL A 367 22.71 -8.56 3.67
C VAL A 367 21.36 -8.50 2.97
N VAL A 368 20.55 -7.46 3.23
CA VAL A 368 19.17 -7.40 2.76
C VAL A 368 19.09 -7.23 1.24
N SER A 369 19.93 -6.33 0.66
CA SER A 369 19.89 -6.07 -0.78
C SER A 369 20.36 -7.28 -1.62
N SER A 370 21.26 -8.12 -1.11
CA SER A 370 21.67 -9.34 -1.79
C SER A 370 20.53 -10.32 -2.05
N PHE A 371 19.43 -10.18 -1.32
CA PHE A 371 18.26 -11.06 -1.43
C PHE A 371 17.00 -10.36 -1.98
N TYR A 372 17.10 -9.16 -2.55
CA TYR A 372 15.92 -8.47 -3.15
C TYR A 372 15.24 -9.29 -4.24
N ILE A 373 15.96 -10.17 -4.93
CA ILE A 373 15.36 -11.10 -5.89
C ILE A 373 14.36 -12.03 -5.21
N LEU A 374 14.68 -12.58 -4.02
CA LEU A 374 13.75 -13.42 -3.25
C LEU A 374 12.49 -12.64 -2.85
N MET A 375 12.68 -11.43 -2.36
CA MET A 375 11.57 -10.53 -2.07
C MET A 375 10.67 -10.30 -3.29
N GLY A 376 11.28 -10.03 -4.42
CA GLY A 376 10.56 -9.80 -5.68
C GLY A 376 9.80 -11.04 -6.17
N ILE A 377 10.37 -12.25 -6.02
CA ILE A 377 9.69 -13.52 -6.30
C ILE A 377 8.45 -13.65 -5.43
N MET A 378 8.59 -13.40 -4.13
CA MET A 378 7.48 -13.46 -3.17
C MET A 378 6.38 -12.46 -3.53
N PHE A 379 6.73 -11.20 -3.79
CA PHE A 379 5.76 -10.16 -4.11
C PHE A 379 5.04 -10.45 -5.42
N SER A 380 5.76 -10.85 -6.47
CA SER A 380 5.17 -11.19 -7.78
C SER A 380 4.23 -12.38 -7.70
N SER A 381 4.64 -13.44 -7.00
CA SER A 381 3.80 -14.63 -6.78
C SER A 381 2.57 -14.28 -5.95
N ASN A 382 2.72 -13.48 -4.89
CA ASN A 382 1.60 -13.00 -4.08
C ASN A 382 0.66 -12.09 -4.87
N GLY A 383 1.17 -11.26 -5.77
CA GLY A 383 0.37 -10.47 -6.70
C GLY A 383 -0.48 -11.35 -7.62
N LEU A 384 0.11 -12.39 -8.19
CA LEU A 384 -0.60 -13.38 -8.99
C LEU A 384 -1.68 -14.11 -8.18
N LEU A 385 -1.34 -14.63 -6.98
CA LEU A 385 -2.29 -15.37 -6.13
C LEU A 385 -3.48 -14.50 -5.72
N ARG A 386 -3.24 -13.22 -5.38
CA ARG A 386 -4.28 -12.26 -5.05
C ARG A 386 -5.17 -11.98 -6.26
N GLY A 387 -4.59 -11.69 -7.44
CA GLY A 387 -5.33 -11.46 -8.68
C GLY A 387 -6.16 -12.68 -9.11
N ALA A 388 -5.69 -13.88 -8.83
CA ALA A 388 -6.39 -15.14 -9.05
C ALA A 388 -7.50 -15.43 -8.02
N GLY A 389 -7.52 -14.73 -6.89
CA GLY A 389 -8.45 -15.00 -5.79
C GLY A 389 -8.00 -16.13 -4.84
N ASP A 390 -6.75 -16.63 -4.95
CA ASP A 390 -6.20 -17.65 -4.04
C ASP A 390 -5.69 -17.04 -2.73
N MET A 391 -6.64 -16.45 -1.98
CA MET A 391 -6.34 -15.71 -0.76
C MET A 391 -5.80 -16.60 0.37
N LYS A 392 -6.16 -17.88 0.39
CA LYS A 392 -5.62 -18.81 1.39
C LYS A 392 -4.11 -18.92 1.26
N THR A 393 -3.61 -19.23 0.07
CA THR A 393 -2.16 -19.36 -0.15
C THR A 393 -1.44 -18.02 -0.02
N PHE A 394 -2.04 -16.92 -0.48
CA PHE A 394 -1.54 -15.57 -0.26
C PHE A 394 -1.32 -15.26 1.24
N MET A 395 -2.32 -15.57 2.07
CA MET A 395 -2.22 -15.38 3.54
C MET A 395 -1.13 -16.27 4.14
N PHE A 396 -1.08 -17.55 3.79
CA PHE A 396 -0.03 -18.46 4.29
C PHE A 396 1.37 -17.99 3.89
N SER A 397 1.58 -17.51 2.67
CA SER A 397 2.85 -16.95 2.22
C SER A 397 3.23 -15.70 3.04
N SER A 398 2.28 -14.77 3.19
CA SER A 398 2.53 -13.50 3.91
C SER A 398 2.75 -13.74 5.40
N LEU A 399 1.93 -14.56 6.04
CA LEU A 399 2.08 -14.90 7.45
C LEU A 399 3.35 -15.71 7.70
N GLY A 400 3.65 -16.70 6.85
CA GLY A 400 4.87 -17.49 6.93
C GLY A 400 6.12 -16.61 6.89
N ASN A 401 6.16 -15.62 5.98
CA ASN A 401 7.22 -14.62 5.92
C ASN A 401 7.32 -13.83 7.24
N LEU A 402 6.22 -13.24 7.70
CA LEU A 402 6.23 -12.36 8.87
C LEU A 402 6.55 -13.10 10.18
N PHE A 403 5.95 -14.26 10.39
CA PHE A 403 6.22 -15.09 11.57
C PHE A 403 7.68 -15.58 11.58
N SER A 404 8.19 -16.10 10.46
CA SER A 404 9.59 -16.55 10.37
C SER A 404 10.54 -15.38 10.66
N ARG A 405 10.30 -14.21 10.09
CA ARG A 405 11.12 -13.02 10.32
C ARG A 405 11.16 -12.62 11.79
N VAL A 406 10.00 -12.47 12.43
CA VAL A 406 9.93 -12.02 13.83
C VAL A 406 10.50 -13.08 14.77
N LEU A 407 10.06 -14.34 14.65
CA LEU A 407 10.55 -15.42 15.52
C LEU A 407 12.05 -15.60 15.42
N LEU A 408 12.60 -15.61 14.20
CA LEU A 408 14.04 -15.77 14.01
C LEU A 408 14.83 -14.56 14.50
N ALA A 409 14.33 -13.34 14.30
CA ALA A 409 14.97 -12.15 14.80
C ALA A 409 15.14 -12.21 16.34
N TYR A 410 14.06 -12.49 17.07
CA TYR A 410 14.09 -12.59 18.54
C TYR A 410 14.92 -13.79 19.03
N PHE A 411 14.78 -14.96 18.39
CA PHE A 411 15.50 -16.18 18.80
C PHE A 411 17.00 -16.09 18.54
N LEU A 412 17.41 -15.56 17.37
CA LEU A 412 18.80 -15.48 16.98
C LEU A 412 19.50 -14.25 17.59
N ALA A 413 18.78 -13.16 17.83
CA ALA A 413 19.36 -11.94 18.40
C ALA A 413 20.03 -12.17 19.75
N SER A 414 19.48 -13.06 20.59
CA SER A 414 20.05 -13.45 21.88
C SER A 414 21.30 -14.34 21.76
N ARG A 415 21.56 -14.94 20.58
CA ARG A 415 22.64 -15.89 20.36
C ARG A 415 23.79 -15.37 19.51
N ILE A 416 23.49 -14.65 18.44
CA ILE A 416 24.46 -14.15 17.47
C ILE A 416 24.48 -12.63 17.37
N GLY A 417 23.78 -11.93 18.29
CA GLY A 417 23.76 -10.48 18.37
C GLY A 417 22.89 -9.80 17.29
N PRO A 418 23.09 -8.48 17.06
CA PRO A 418 22.22 -7.67 16.23
C PRO A 418 22.17 -8.09 14.76
N GLY A 419 23.19 -8.76 14.23
CA GLY A 419 23.21 -9.32 12.87
C GLY A 419 22.07 -10.29 12.57
N ALA A 420 21.51 -10.92 13.60
CA ALA A 420 20.33 -11.78 13.47
C ALA A 420 19.12 -11.07 12.87
N ILE A 421 18.97 -9.76 13.15
CA ILE A 421 17.88 -8.93 12.64
C ILE A 421 17.97 -8.86 11.12
N TRP A 422 19.18 -8.64 10.58
CA TRP A 422 19.39 -8.57 9.13
C TRP A 422 19.06 -9.88 8.43
N TRP A 423 19.56 -11.00 8.94
CA TRP A 423 19.37 -12.32 8.35
C TRP A 423 17.94 -12.84 8.45
N SER A 424 17.19 -12.44 9.47
CA SER A 424 15.78 -12.84 9.61
C SER A 424 14.91 -12.39 8.45
N ILE A 425 15.25 -11.27 7.80
CA ILE A 425 14.49 -10.68 6.69
C ILE A 425 14.55 -11.57 5.44
N PRO A 426 15.73 -11.90 4.88
CA PRO A 426 15.83 -12.80 3.73
C PRO A 426 15.28 -14.20 4.00
N ILE A 427 15.43 -14.72 5.20
CA ILE A 427 14.85 -16.03 5.57
C ILE A 427 13.33 -15.98 5.53
N GLY A 428 12.73 -14.90 6.05
CA GLY A 428 11.28 -14.68 5.91
C GLY A 428 10.84 -14.60 4.44
N TRP A 429 11.57 -13.88 3.60
CA TRP A 429 11.29 -13.83 2.16
C TRP A 429 11.42 -15.19 1.48
N PHE A 430 12.41 -15.99 1.88
CA PHE A 430 12.58 -17.36 1.37
C PHE A 430 11.36 -18.22 1.69
N VAL A 431 10.89 -18.21 2.95
CA VAL A 431 9.69 -18.96 3.37
C VAL A 431 8.46 -18.51 2.59
N GLY A 432 8.22 -17.21 2.51
CA GLY A 432 7.09 -16.66 1.74
C GLY A 432 7.17 -16.99 0.25
N SER A 433 8.38 -16.88 -0.34
CA SER A 433 8.63 -17.24 -1.74
C SER A 433 8.40 -18.72 -1.99
N ALA A 434 8.91 -19.59 -1.13
CA ALA A 434 8.76 -21.04 -1.28
C ALA A 434 7.29 -21.44 -1.32
N ILE A 435 6.45 -20.86 -0.44
CA ILE A 435 5.00 -21.14 -0.40
C ILE A 435 4.33 -20.62 -1.67
N SER A 436 4.52 -19.34 -2.01
CA SER A 436 3.79 -18.70 -3.11
C SER A 436 4.26 -19.20 -4.48
N PHE A 437 5.57 -19.40 -4.68
CA PHE A 437 6.11 -19.92 -5.93
C PHE A 437 5.75 -21.38 -6.18
N THR A 438 5.77 -22.23 -5.14
CA THR A 438 5.30 -23.61 -5.25
C THR A 438 3.83 -23.65 -5.67
N ARG A 439 2.99 -22.79 -5.12
CA ARG A 439 1.59 -22.67 -5.52
C ARG A 439 1.44 -22.22 -6.98
N TYR A 440 2.28 -21.30 -7.43
CA TYR A 440 2.33 -20.92 -8.84
C TYR A 440 2.67 -22.12 -9.73
N LYS A 441 3.73 -22.88 -9.40
CA LYS A 441 4.19 -24.03 -10.16
C LYS A 441 3.16 -25.15 -10.25
N THR A 442 2.45 -25.43 -9.15
CA THR A 442 1.39 -26.47 -9.12
C THR A 442 0.14 -26.10 -9.90
N GLY A 443 -0.02 -24.85 -10.35
CA GLY A 443 -1.16 -24.40 -11.16
C GLY A 443 -2.50 -24.32 -10.42
N GLY A 444 -2.54 -24.65 -9.12
CA GLY A 444 -3.79 -24.69 -8.36
C GLY A 444 -4.51 -23.34 -8.19
N TRP A 445 -3.80 -22.23 -8.42
CA TRP A 445 -4.35 -20.87 -8.43
C TRP A 445 -5.34 -20.62 -9.58
N ALA A 446 -5.14 -21.28 -10.74
CA ALA A 446 -5.96 -21.07 -11.93
C ALA A 446 -7.44 -21.47 -11.75
N LYS A 447 -7.74 -22.30 -10.73
CA LYS A 447 -9.10 -22.77 -10.41
C LYS A 447 -9.82 -21.89 -9.37
N LYS A 448 -9.23 -20.74 -8.99
CA LYS A 448 -9.72 -19.89 -7.87
C LYS A 448 -10.45 -18.63 -8.31
N ALA A 449 -10.77 -18.50 -9.62
CA ALA A 449 -11.53 -17.37 -10.14
C ALA A 449 -12.81 -17.12 -9.33
N LEU A 450 -13.09 -15.85 -9.03
CA LEU A 450 -14.29 -15.41 -8.27
C LEU A 450 -15.49 -15.18 -9.19
N VAL A 451 -15.19 -14.93 -10.46
CA VAL A 451 -16.15 -14.74 -11.53
C VAL A 451 -16.04 -15.98 -12.43
N LYS A 452 -17.08 -16.78 -12.46
CA LYS A 452 -17.19 -17.95 -13.35
C LYS A 452 -18.12 -17.61 -14.50
#